data_d633a834627d4506ba580273953763db
#
_entry.id   d633a834627d4506ba580273953763db
#
_cell.length_a   1.000
_cell.length_b   1.000
_cell.length_c   1.000
_cell.angle_alpha   90.00
_cell.angle_beta   90.00
_cell.angle_gamma   90.00
#
_symmetry.space_group_name_H-M   'P 1'
#
loop_
_entity.id
_entity.type
_entity.pdbx_description
1 polymer ?
#
loop_
_entity_poly.entity_id
_entity_poly.type
_entity_poly.pdbx_seq_one_letter_code
_entity_poly.pdbx_strand_id
1 'polypeptide(L)'
;YTPLKVRTPLNTAVGAICGAVPPMMGWTAATGQLELGAWILGGILFIWQVPHFLALAWMYRDDYARGGFRMMPAADPDGSMTGRAAFIHAIALLPITGALAAVGVTGMTYLVGSQFVGLAFAALGWSFARDRVRLNARRLFVASIIYLPVLLGLMVADMDDRIARLAGLHRAESQHITDITRDESAASLESRLPAADR
;
A
#
# COMPACT_ATOMS: atom_id res chain seq x y z
N TYR A 1 -9.97 12.73 -19.78
CA TYR A 1 -8.97 13.35 -18.91
C TYR A 1 -8.36 14.62 -19.52
N THR A 2 -7.80 14.54 -20.74
CA THR A 2 -7.11 15.67 -21.39
C THR A 2 -7.96 16.94 -21.54
N PRO A 3 -9.24 16.89 -21.97
CA PRO A 3 -10.09 18.09 -22.03
C PRO A 3 -10.42 18.71 -20.68
N LEU A 4 -10.34 17.93 -19.59
CA LEU A 4 -10.63 18.39 -18.23
C LEU A 4 -9.51 19.27 -17.67
N LYS A 5 -8.26 19.10 -18.10
CA LYS A 5 -7.09 19.86 -17.62
C LYS A 5 -7.24 21.38 -17.80
N VAL A 6 -7.95 21.81 -18.82
CA VAL A 6 -8.20 23.22 -19.12
C VAL A 6 -9.56 23.73 -18.62
N ARG A 7 -10.42 22.82 -18.11
CA ARG A 7 -11.80 23.17 -17.74
C ARG A 7 -12.06 23.17 -16.24
N THR A 8 -11.43 22.24 -15.49
CA THR A 8 -11.75 22.06 -14.06
C THR A 8 -10.55 21.57 -13.25
N PRO A 9 -10.41 22.00 -11.98
CA PRO A 9 -9.42 21.45 -11.03
C PRO A 9 -9.62 19.97 -10.71
N LEU A 10 -10.80 19.40 -10.98
CA LEU A 10 -11.09 17.98 -10.77
C LEU A 10 -10.32 17.05 -11.71
N ASN A 11 -9.58 17.59 -12.68
CA ASN A 11 -8.73 16.79 -13.57
C ASN A 11 -7.76 15.88 -12.80
N THR A 12 -7.25 16.33 -11.65
CA THR A 12 -6.35 15.53 -10.80
C THR A 12 -7.05 14.30 -10.24
N ALA A 13 -8.29 14.41 -9.78
CA ALA A 13 -9.06 13.29 -9.26
C ALA A 13 -9.39 12.27 -10.37
N VAL A 14 -9.80 12.74 -11.55
CA VAL A 14 -10.06 11.87 -12.70
C VAL A 14 -8.77 11.18 -13.17
N GLY A 15 -7.65 11.90 -13.18
CA GLY A 15 -6.34 11.32 -13.48
C GLY A 15 -5.90 10.26 -12.47
N ALA A 16 -6.25 10.44 -11.20
CA ALA A 16 -5.94 9.49 -10.13
C ALA A 16 -6.68 8.15 -10.29
N ILE A 17 -7.89 8.14 -10.86
CA ILE A 17 -8.59 6.88 -11.21
C ILE A 17 -7.75 6.09 -12.22
N CYS A 18 -7.27 6.74 -13.28
CA CYS A 18 -6.44 6.08 -14.29
C CYS A 18 -5.15 5.47 -13.70
N GLY A 19 -4.54 6.15 -12.73
CA GLY A 19 -3.32 5.66 -12.06
C GLY A 19 -3.57 4.56 -11.02
N ALA A 20 -4.78 4.41 -10.52
CA ALA A 20 -5.15 3.35 -9.58
C ALA A 20 -5.44 2.00 -10.26
N VAL A 21 -5.81 2.01 -11.53
CA VAL A 21 -6.20 0.80 -12.28
C VAL A 21 -5.04 -0.18 -12.52
N PRO A 22 -3.82 0.23 -12.92
CA PRO A 22 -2.74 -0.72 -13.23
C PRO A 22 -2.41 -1.70 -12.11
N PRO A 23 -2.26 -1.30 -10.83
CA PRO A 23 -2.00 -2.26 -9.75
C PRO A 23 -3.17 -3.22 -9.50
N MET A 24 -4.43 -2.77 -9.70
CA MET A 24 -5.60 -3.64 -9.64
C MET A 24 -5.59 -4.68 -10.77
N MET A 25 -5.18 -4.28 -11.97
CA MET A 25 -5.00 -5.19 -13.10
C MET A 25 -3.92 -6.23 -12.80
N GLY A 26 -2.77 -5.81 -12.23
CA GLY A 26 -1.70 -6.72 -11.81
C GLY A 26 -2.17 -7.74 -10.78
N TRP A 27 -2.94 -7.30 -9.78
CA TRP A 27 -3.56 -8.18 -8.79
C TRP A 27 -4.48 -9.20 -9.46
N THR A 28 -5.42 -8.73 -10.28
CA THR A 28 -6.39 -9.61 -10.96
C THR A 28 -5.71 -10.59 -11.91
N ALA A 29 -4.64 -10.18 -12.58
CA ALA A 29 -3.84 -11.07 -13.43
C ALA A 29 -3.16 -12.20 -12.64
N ALA A 30 -2.74 -11.92 -11.40
CA ALA A 30 -2.09 -12.91 -10.53
C ALA A 30 -3.08 -13.85 -9.84
N THR A 31 -4.25 -13.35 -9.42
CA THR A 31 -5.22 -14.11 -8.61
C THR A 31 -6.41 -14.64 -9.41
N GLY A 32 -6.63 -14.13 -10.62
CA GLY A 32 -7.81 -14.43 -11.44
C GLY A 32 -9.09 -13.70 -11.00
N GLN A 33 -9.06 -12.94 -9.89
CA GLN A 33 -10.25 -12.32 -9.29
C GLN A 33 -9.98 -10.88 -8.82
N LEU A 34 -11.02 -10.05 -8.85
CA LEU A 34 -10.98 -8.68 -8.33
C LEU A 34 -11.40 -8.69 -6.86
N GLU A 35 -10.47 -9.04 -5.98
CA GLU A 35 -10.67 -9.17 -4.55
C GLU A 35 -10.58 -7.84 -3.80
N LEU A 36 -10.94 -7.85 -2.51
CA LEU A 36 -10.87 -6.66 -1.65
C LEU A 36 -9.45 -6.09 -1.55
N GLY A 37 -8.41 -6.95 -1.58
CA GLY A 37 -7.01 -6.53 -1.60
C GLY A 37 -6.66 -5.67 -2.81
N ALA A 38 -7.19 -6.01 -4.00
CA ALA A 38 -7.02 -5.20 -5.21
C ALA A 38 -7.64 -3.81 -5.08
N TRP A 39 -8.85 -3.72 -4.48
CA TRP A 39 -9.52 -2.44 -4.24
C TRP A 39 -8.77 -1.57 -3.23
N ILE A 40 -8.24 -2.17 -2.16
CA ILE A 40 -7.44 -1.43 -1.17
C ILE A 40 -6.15 -0.94 -1.81
N LEU A 41 -5.45 -1.78 -2.60
CA LEU A 41 -4.23 -1.38 -3.31
C LEU A 41 -4.49 -0.25 -4.31
N GLY A 42 -5.57 -0.35 -5.09
CA GLY A 42 -6.01 0.73 -5.98
C GLY A 42 -6.32 2.01 -5.21
N GLY A 43 -7.00 1.90 -4.07
CA GLY A 43 -7.31 3.01 -3.17
C GLY A 43 -6.06 3.68 -2.59
N ILE A 44 -5.04 2.91 -2.22
CA ILE A 44 -3.74 3.42 -1.77
C ILE A 44 -3.12 4.29 -2.86
N LEU A 45 -3.05 3.80 -4.10
CA LEU A 45 -2.48 4.56 -5.20
C LEU A 45 -3.32 5.78 -5.55
N PHE A 46 -4.65 5.65 -5.53
CA PHE A 46 -5.56 6.76 -5.76
C PHE A 46 -5.32 7.90 -4.76
N ILE A 47 -5.23 7.60 -3.47
CA ILE A 47 -5.01 8.60 -2.42
C ILE A 47 -3.59 9.15 -2.47
N TRP A 48 -2.58 8.28 -2.69
CA TRP A 48 -1.17 8.67 -2.76
C TRP A 48 -0.87 9.67 -3.88
N GLN A 49 -1.52 9.55 -5.02
CA GLN A 49 -1.29 10.45 -6.15
C GLN A 49 -1.67 11.90 -5.85
N VAL A 50 -2.65 12.15 -4.98
CA VAL A 50 -3.15 13.50 -4.72
C VAL A 50 -2.06 14.39 -4.10
N PRO A 51 -1.43 14.07 -2.95
CA PRO A 51 -0.33 14.88 -2.43
C PRO A 51 0.86 14.98 -3.37
N HIS A 52 1.15 13.92 -4.13
CA HIS A 52 2.20 13.91 -5.15
C HIS A 52 1.95 14.97 -6.24
N PHE A 53 0.79 14.95 -6.88
CA PHE A 53 0.44 15.88 -7.94
C PHE A 53 0.21 17.30 -7.44
N LEU A 54 -0.34 17.48 -6.23
CA LEU A 54 -0.52 18.82 -5.65
C LEU A 54 0.82 19.48 -5.33
N ALA A 55 1.78 18.72 -4.80
CA ALA A 55 3.13 19.21 -4.56
C ALA A 55 3.84 19.60 -5.87
N LEU A 56 3.74 18.75 -6.91
CA LEU A 56 4.28 19.03 -8.24
C LEU A 56 3.61 20.28 -8.86
N ALA A 57 2.29 20.34 -8.84
CA ALA A 57 1.53 21.45 -9.41
C ALA A 57 1.82 22.77 -8.69
N TRP A 58 2.09 22.74 -7.36
CA TRP A 58 2.50 23.92 -6.60
C TRP A 58 3.89 24.40 -7.02
N MET A 59 4.83 23.50 -7.25
CA MET A 59 6.20 23.84 -7.68
C MET A 59 6.24 24.54 -9.05
N TYR A 60 5.33 24.14 -9.95
CA TYR A 60 5.26 24.60 -11.35
C TYR A 60 3.98 25.41 -11.63
N ARG A 61 3.37 26.01 -10.61
CA ARG A 61 2.07 26.69 -10.73
C ARG A 61 2.07 27.80 -11.78
N ASP A 62 3.17 28.56 -11.89
CA ASP A 62 3.30 29.66 -12.84
C ASP A 62 3.43 29.14 -14.29
N ASP A 63 4.08 28.02 -14.49
CA ASP A 63 4.20 27.35 -15.80
C ASP A 63 2.85 26.77 -16.24
N TYR A 64 2.12 26.13 -15.32
CA TYR A 64 0.78 25.64 -15.58
C TYR A 64 -0.21 26.76 -15.90
N ALA A 65 -0.13 27.88 -15.18
CA ALA A 65 -0.96 29.05 -15.44
C ALA A 65 -0.69 29.65 -16.83
N ARG A 66 0.59 29.76 -17.22
CA ARG A 66 0.99 30.21 -18.57
C ARG A 66 0.51 29.27 -19.69
N GLY A 67 0.48 27.97 -19.41
CA GLY A 67 -0.05 26.95 -20.33
C GLY A 67 -1.57 26.86 -20.38
N GLY A 68 -2.30 27.69 -19.63
CA GLY A 68 -3.77 27.69 -19.60
C GLY A 68 -4.39 26.51 -18.82
N PHE A 69 -3.60 25.76 -18.03
CA PHE A 69 -4.09 24.65 -17.24
C PHE A 69 -4.75 25.12 -15.95
N ARG A 70 -5.97 24.63 -15.68
CA ARG A 70 -6.72 24.93 -14.45
C ARG A 70 -6.44 23.88 -13.38
N MET A 71 -5.18 23.81 -12.92
CA MET A 71 -4.81 22.99 -11.79
C MET A 71 -5.29 23.63 -10.47
N MET A 72 -5.52 22.82 -9.41
CA MET A 72 -5.97 23.35 -8.12
C MET A 72 -5.09 24.53 -7.61
N PRO A 73 -3.73 24.47 -7.67
CA PRO A 73 -2.89 25.59 -7.25
C PRO A 73 -3.07 26.89 -8.07
N ALA A 74 -3.56 26.78 -9.31
CA ALA A 74 -3.84 27.96 -10.13
C ALA A 74 -5.13 28.69 -9.67
N ALA A 75 -6.05 27.97 -9.03
CA ALA A 75 -7.29 28.51 -8.45
C ALA A 75 -7.16 28.86 -6.95
N ASP A 76 -6.00 28.62 -6.35
CA ASP A 76 -5.70 28.74 -4.91
C ASP A 76 -4.42 29.58 -4.73
N PRO A 77 -4.51 30.92 -4.83
CA PRO A 77 -3.33 31.81 -4.84
C PRO A 77 -2.48 31.73 -3.57
N ASP A 78 -3.12 31.56 -2.41
CA ASP A 78 -2.45 31.44 -1.10
C ASP A 78 -2.05 29.99 -0.76
N GLY A 79 -2.48 29.01 -1.55
CA GLY A 79 -2.15 27.61 -1.39
C GLY A 79 -2.80 26.89 -0.20
N SER A 80 -3.77 27.55 0.45
CA SER A 80 -4.39 27.00 1.67
C SER A 80 -5.18 25.74 1.37
N MET A 81 -5.95 25.71 0.29
CA MET A 81 -6.70 24.54 -0.15
C MET A 81 -5.76 23.41 -0.63
N THR A 82 -4.74 23.77 -1.39
CA THR A 82 -3.74 22.85 -1.93
C THR A 82 -2.97 22.14 -0.81
N GLY A 83 -2.46 22.90 0.16
CA GLY A 83 -1.74 22.37 1.30
C GLY A 83 -2.62 21.47 2.20
N ARG A 84 -3.85 21.92 2.50
CA ARG A 84 -4.81 21.13 3.30
C ARG A 84 -5.20 19.83 2.61
N ALA A 85 -5.49 19.88 1.31
CA ALA A 85 -5.82 18.70 0.53
C ALA A 85 -4.65 17.70 0.52
N ALA A 86 -3.42 18.16 0.29
CA ALA A 86 -2.24 17.30 0.33
C ALA A 86 -2.06 16.63 1.71
N PHE A 87 -2.25 17.38 2.80
CA PHE A 87 -2.13 16.84 4.16
C PHE A 87 -3.23 15.82 4.49
N ILE A 88 -4.50 16.14 4.18
CA ILE A 88 -5.63 15.23 4.43
C ILE A 88 -5.43 13.89 3.71
N HIS A 89 -4.98 13.90 2.45
CA HIS A 89 -4.73 12.67 1.71
C HIS A 89 -3.50 11.94 2.24
N ALA A 90 -2.46 12.64 2.71
CA ALA A 90 -1.32 12.00 3.35
C ALA A 90 -1.72 11.27 4.65
N ILE A 91 -2.62 11.86 5.48
CA ILE A 91 -3.18 11.18 6.66
C ILE A 91 -4.10 10.02 6.26
N ALA A 92 -4.91 10.17 5.21
CA ALA A 92 -5.82 9.12 4.75
C ALA A 92 -5.08 7.85 4.27
N LEU A 93 -3.79 7.96 3.93
CA LEU A 93 -2.96 6.79 3.64
C LEU A 93 -2.76 5.87 4.85
N LEU A 94 -2.76 6.38 6.09
CA LEU A 94 -2.56 5.57 7.29
C LEU A 94 -3.63 4.47 7.43
N PRO A 95 -4.93 4.79 7.51
CA PRO A 95 -5.94 3.74 7.66
C PRO A 95 -6.04 2.82 6.44
N ILE A 96 -5.87 3.34 5.21
CA ILE A 96 -6.02 2.50 4.02
C ILE A 96 -4.84 1.54 3.85
N THR A 97 -3.60 1.94 4.18
CA THR A 97 -2.47 1.00 4.19
C THR A 97 -2.63 -0.05 5.28
N GLY A 98 -3.11 0.33 6.48
CA GLY A 98 -3.43 -0.60 7.54
C GLY A 98 -4.52 -1.61 7.19
N ALA A 99 -5.45 -1.24 6.31
CA ALA A 99 -6.53 -2.12 5.87
C ALA A 99 -6.02 -3.39 5.16
N LEU A 100 -4.87 -3.35 4.46
CA LEU A 100 -4.26 -4.56 3.86
C LEU A 100 -3.89 -5.61 4.92
N ALA A 101 -3.42 -5.18 6.09
CA ALA A 101 -3.16 -6.08 7.21
C ALA A 101 -4.47 -6.57 7.84
N ALA A 102 -5.47 -5.70 7.98
CA ALA A 102 -6.77 -6.06 8.55
C ALA A 102 -7.52 -7.11 7.74
N VAL A 103 -7.40 -7.08 6.40
CA VAL A 103 -7.98 -8.11 5.51
C VAL A 103 -7.08 -9.34 5.32
N GLY A 104 -5.96 -9.42 6.03
CA GLY A 104 -5.09 -10.58 6.02
C GLY A 104 -4.17 -10.71 4.80
N VAL A 105 -4.08 -9.69 3.94
CA VAL A 105 -3.16 -9.69 2.77
C VAL A 105 -1.72 -9.55 3.22
N THR A 106 -1.45 -8.74 4.24
CA THR A 106 -0.13 -8.49 4.81
C THR A 106 -0.11 -8.79 6.31
N GLY A 107 1.07 -8.88 6.91
CA GLY A 107 1.26 -9.15 8.34
C GLY A 107 1.61 -7.91 9.16
N MET A 108 2.11 -8.16 10.38
CA MET A 108 2.43 -7.13 11.35
C MET A 108 3.65 -6.29 10.94
N THR A 109 4.63 -6.89 10.27
CA THR A 109 5.84 -6.20 9.79
C THR A 109 5.47 -5.09 8.81
N TYR A 110 4.62 -5.40 7.84
CA TYR A 110 4.06 -4.40 6.92
C TYR A 110 3.23 -3.35 7.66
N LEU A 111 2.33 -3.78 8.57
CA LEU A 111 1.48 -2.85 9.31
C LEU A 111 2.31 -1.79 10.04
N VAL A 112 3.28 -2.21 10.85
CA VAL A 112 4.14 -1.28 11.61
C VAL A 112 4.96 -0.41 10.66
N GLY A 113 5.62 -1.00 9.67
CA GLY A 113 6.45 -0.29 8.70
C GLY A 113 5.66 0.72 7.88
N SER A 114 4.47 0.36 7.38
CA SER A 114 3.61 1.26 6.60
C SER A 114 3.10 2.45 7.41
N GLN A 115 2.74 2.23 8.70
CA GLN A 115 2.34 3.32 9.58
C GLN A 115 3.50 4.28 9.86
N PHE A 116 4.71 3.76 10.10
CA PHE A 116 5.88 4.59 10.35
C PHE A 116 6.23 5.47 9.14
N VAL A 117 6.30 4.87 7.96
CA VAL A 117 6.57 5.60 6.71
C VAL A 117 5.42 6.56 6.38
N GLY A 118 4.17 6.15 6.65
CA GLY A 118 2.98 6.99 6.47
C GLY A 118 2.97 8.21 7.37
N LEU A 119 3.34 8.07 8.66
CA LEU A 119 3.46 9.19 9.58
C LEU A 119 4.54 10.18 9.17
N ALA A 120 5.70 9.68 8.72
CA ALA A 120 6.76 10.54 8.19
C ALA A 120 6.28 11.32 6.94
N PHE A 121 5.55 10.67 6.05
CA PHE A 121 4.95 11.31 4.88
C PHE A 121 3.89 12.35 5.27
N ALA A 122 3.01 12.04 6.23
CA ALA A 122 2.01 12.95 6.75
C ALA A 122 2.65 14.19 7.42
N ALA A 123 3.77 14.04 8.14
CA ALA A 123 4.51 15.14 8.73
C ALA A 123 5.05 16.12 7.67
N LEU A 124 5.51 15.59 6.52
CA LEU A 124 5.90 16.44 5.38
C LEU A 124 4.70 17.12 4.73
N GLY A 125 3.56 16.42 4.63
CA GLY A 125 2.28 17.00 4.20
C GLY A 125 1.83 18.13 5.11
N TRP A 126 1.94 17.95 6.43
CA TRP A 126 1.66 19.02 7.41
C TRP A 126 2.60 20.21 7.26
N SER A 127 3.91 19.97 7.10
CA SER A 127 4.89 21.04 6.87
C SER A 127 4.55 21.85 5.63
N PHE A 128 4.13 21.22 4.54
CA PHE A 128 3.67 21.90 3.33
C PHE A 128 2.33 22.61 3.54
N ALA A 129 1.40 22.06 4.28
CA ALA A 129 0.12 22.70 4.59
C ALA A 129 0.29 23.96 5.44
N ARG A 130 1.26 23.94 6.37
CA ARG A 130 1.57 25.06 7.24
C ARG A 130 2.33 26.16 6.49
N ASP A 131 3.39 25.76 5.79
CA ASP A 131 4.34 26.64 5.10
C ASP A 131 4.42 26.24 3.62
N ARG A 132 3.70 26.96 2.77
CA ARG A 132 3.54 26.68 1.34
C ARG A 132 4.69 27.19 0.48
N VAL A 133 5.90 27.07 1.01
CA VAL A 133 7.11 27.41 0.28
C VAL A 133 7.49 26.30 -0.71
N ARG A 134 8.16 26.66 -1.80
CA ARG A 134 8.59 25.71 -2.84
C ARG A 134 9.44 24.57 -2.29
N LEU A 135 10.22 24.84 -1.24
CA LEU A 135 11.06 23.83 -0.59
C LEU A 135 10.23 22.70 0.05
N ASN A 136 9.17 23.06 0.79
CA ASN A 136 8.30 22.08 1.43
C ASN A 136 7.51 21.26 0.41
N ALA A 137 7.04 21.89 -0.67
CA ALA A 137 6.43 21.18 -1.80
C ALA A 137 7.40 20.20 -2.45
N ARG A 138 8.67 20.60 -2.67
CA ARG A 138 9.71 19.71 -3.21
C ARG A 138 10.02 18.53 -2.28
N ARG A 139 10.10 18.76 -0.96
CA ARG A 139 10.30 17.68 0.03
C ARG A 139 9.17 16.68 0.00
N LEU A 140 7.92 17.15 -0.01
CA LEU A 140 6.74 16.29 -0.10
C LEU A 140 6.72 15.51 -1.42
N PHE A 141 7.05 16.15 -2.54
CA PHE A 141 7.14 15.50 -3.85
C PHE A 141 8.20 14.39 -3.88
N VAL A 142 9.43 14.67 -3.43
CA VAL A 142 10.50 13.66 -3.39
C VAL A 142 10.14 12.52 -2.43
N ALA A 143 9.59 12.86 -1.25
CA ALA A 143 9.14 11.86 -0.30
C ALA A 143 8.05 10.95 -0.87
N SER A 144 7.13 11.47 -1.68
CA SER A 144 6.09 10.66 -2.32
C SER A 144 6.67 9.64 -3.32
N ILE A 145 7.74 10.00 -4.04
CA ILE A 145 8.44 9.10 -4.95
C ILE A 145 9.13 7.95 -4.19
N ILE A 146 9.67 8.24 -3.01
CA ILE A 146 10.32 7.23 -2.16
C ILE A 146 9.28 6.39 -1.42
N TYR A 147 8.20 7.01 -0.97
CA TYR A 147 7.14 6.37 -0.20
C TYR A 147 6.57 5.13 -0.87
N LEU A 148 6.21 5.25 -2.15
CA LEU A 148 5.53 4.16 -2.85
C LEU A 148 6.40 2.91 -3.04
N PRO A 149 7.66 2.99 -3.54
CA PRO A 149 8.55 1.84 -3.61
C PRO A 149 8.84 1.21 -2.24
N VAL A 150 9.00 2.02 -1.19
CA VAL A 150 9.22 1.51 0.17
C VAL A 150 7.99 0.76 0.67
N LEU A 151 6.79 1.33 0.48
CA LEU A 151 5.54 0.68 0.88
C LEU A 151 5.31 -0.65 0.15
N LEU A 152 5.51 -0.67 -1.17
CA LEU A 152 5.37 -1.89 -1.97
C LEU A 152 6.47 -2.92 -1.64
N GLY A 153 7.70 -2.47 -1.39
CA GLY A 153 8.80 -3.32 -0.96
C GLY A 153 8.51 -3.98 0.40
N LEU A 154 7.98 -3.23 1.37
CA LEU A 154 7.53 -3.78 2.65
C LEU A 154 6.40 -4.81 2.46
N MET A 155 5.47 -4.55 1.54
CA MET A 155 4.38 -5.48 1.26
C MET A 155 4.90 -6.80 0.71
N VAL A 156 5.81 -6.76 -0.26
CA VAL A 156 6.41 -7.96 -0.85
C VAL A 156 7.23 -8.75 0.18
N ALA A 157 8.10 -8.07 0.94
CA ALA A 157 8.92 -8.71 1.96
C ALA A 157 8.08 -9.40 3.05
N ASP A 158 6.99 -8.76 3.49
CA ASP A 158 6.10 -9.34 4.51
C ASP A 158 5.28 -10.51 3.96
N MET A 159 4.94 -10.53 2.67
CA MET A 159 4.29 -11.66 2.01
C MET A 159 5.21 -12.89 1.93
N ASP A 160 6.48 -12.71 1.58
CA ASP A 160 7.46 -13.78 1.53
C ASP A 160 7.67 -14.43 2.89
N ASP A 161 7.77 -13.65 3.95
CA ASP A 161 7.85 -14.12 5.33
C ASP A 161 6.62 -14.94 5.74
N ARG A 162 5.43 -14.53 5.33
CA ARG A 162 4.19 -15.26 5.61
C ARG A 162 4.13 -16.59 4.89
N ILE A 163 4.48 -16.61 3.60
CA ILE A 163 4.53 -17.85 2.80
C ILE A 163 5.52 -18.83 3.43
N ALA A 164 6.71 -18.37 3.83
CA ALA A 164 7.71 -19.19 4.48
C ALA A 164 7.23 -19.78 5.81
N ARG A 165 6.52 -18.99 6.64
CA ARG A 165 5.93 -19.46 7.91
C ARG A 165 4.84 -20.49 7.67
N LEU A 166 3.92 -20.25 6.73
CA LEU A 166 2.86 -21.22 6.39
C LEU A 166 3.42 -22.53 5.86
N ALA A 167 4.44 -22.48 5.00
CA ALA A 167 5.12 -23.68 4.52
C ALA A 167 5.83 -24.45 5.65
N GLY A 168 6.39 -23.74 6.63
CA GLY A 168 6.98 -24.33 7.84
C GLY A 168 5.95 -25.04 8.72
N LEU A 169 4.79 -24.43 8.93
CA LEU A 169 3.68 -25.01 9.70
C LEU A 169 3.16 -26.29 9.04
N HIS A 170 2.93 -26.29 7.72
CA HIS A 170 2.52 -27.50 7.00
C HIS A 170 3.53 -28.64 7.09
N ARG A 171 4.83 -28.34 7.06
CA ARG A 171 5.86 -29.36 7.25
C ARG A 171 5.83 -29.95 8.66
N ALA A 172 5.71 -29.12 9.69
CA ALA A 172 5.63 -29.57 11.08
C ALA A 172 4.38 -30.42 11.34
N GLU A 173 3.24 -30.05 10.80
CA GLU A 173 1.99 -30.80 10.88
C GLU A 173 2.09 -32.17 10.16
N SER A 174 2.66 -32.18 8.96
CA SER A 174 2.89 -33.39 8.21
C SER A 174 3.84 -34.35 8.92
N GLN A 175 4.89 -33.85 9.56
CA GLN A 175 5.82 -34.66 10.38
C GLN A 175 5.11 -35.25 11.60
N HIS A 176 4.32 -34.43 12.30
CA HIS A 176 3.57 -34.92 13.47
C HIS A 176 2.58 -36.03 13.13
N ILE A 177 1.86 -35.91 12.02
CA ILE A 177 0.96 -36.97 11.52
C ILE A 177 1.75 -38.24 11.19
N THR A 178 2.89 -38.11 10.54
CA THR A 178 3.76 -39.24 10.19
C THR A 178 4.29 -39.94 11.43
N ASP A 179 4.67 -39.23 12.46
CA ASP A 179 5.16 -39.78 13.72
C ASP A 179 4.04 -40.54 14.46
N ILE A 180 2.83 -39.99 14.55
CA ILE A 180 1.66 -40.66 15.15
C ILE A 180 1.35 -41.98 14.42
N THR A 181 1.29 -41.96 13.08
CA THR A 181 0.99 -43.15 12.30
C THR A 181 2.07 -44.22 12.42
N ARG A 182 3.33 -43.83 12.61
CA ARG A 182 4.46 -44.73 12.84
C ARG A 182 4.38 -45.40 14.22
N ASP A 183 4.04 -44.61 15.25
CA ASP A 183 3.87 -45.14 16.62
C ASP A 183 2.68 -46.09 16.72
N GLU A 184 1.55 -45.77 16.09
CA GLU A 184 0.39 -46.67 16.03
C GLU A 184 0.72 -47.97 15.29
N SER A 185 1.49 -47.89 14.20
CA SER A 185 1.94 -49.06 13.45
C SER A 185 2.88 -49.92 14.29
N ALA A 186 3.80 -49.31 15.03
CA ALA A 186 4.72 -50.00 15.92
C ALA A 186 3.98 -50.71 17.06
N ALA A 187 3.04 -50.02 17.71
CA ALA A 187 2.20 -50.62 18.77
C ALA A 187 1.33 -51.77 18.27
N SER A 188 0.80 -51.66 17.04
CA SER A 188 0.02 -52.73 16.40
C SER A 188 0.88 -53.96 16.07
N LEU A 189 2.13 -53.78 15.68
CA LEU A 189 3.08 -54.87 15.43
C LEU A 189 3.48 -55.57 16.72
N GLU A 190 3.77 -54.83 17.80
CA GLU A 190 4.07 -55.41 19.11
C GLU A 190 2.92 -56.24 19.69
N SER A 191 1.67 -55.78 19.50
CA SER A 191 0.47 -56.53 19.95
C SER A 191 0.23 -57.81 19.19
N ARG A 192 0.82 -58.01 18.01
CA ARG A 192 0.67 -59.18 17.16
C ARG A 192 1.78 -60.21 17.33
N LEU A 193 2.87 -59.88 18.03
CA LEU A 193 3.92 -60.87 18.32
C LEU A 193 3.42 -61.83 19.37
N PRO A 194 3.42 -63.17 19.09
CA PRO A 194 3.04 -64.17 20.08
C PRO A 194 4.07 -64.12 21.21
N ALA A 195 3.58 -64.22 22.44
CA ALA A 195 4.43 -64.43 23.61
C ALA A 195 5.28 -65.61 23.42
N ALA A 196 6.53 -65.43 22.97
CA ALA A 196 7.50 -66.48 22.87
C ALA A 196 7.88 -66.93 24.28
N ASP A 197 7.45 -68.10 24.60
CA ASP A 197 7.85 -69.01 25.69
C ASP A 197 8.64 -68.40 26.88
N ARG A 198 7.96 -68.46 27.98
CA ARG A 198 8.62 -68.52 29.30
C ARG A 198 8.60 -69.99 29.79
#